data_0d8780b0d9926cd20c540f61700f7f3b
#
_entry.id   0d8780b0d9926cd20c540f61700f7f3b
#
_cell.length_a   1.000
_cell.length_b   1.000
_cell.length_c   1.000
_cell.angle_alpha   90.00
_cell.angle_beta   90.00
_cell.angle_gamma   90.00
#
_symmetry.space_group_name_H-M   'P 1'
#
loop_
_entity.id
_entity.type
_entity.pdbx_description
1 polymer ?
#
loop_
_entity_poly.entity_id
_entity_poly.type
_entity_poly.pdbx_seq_one_letter_code
_entity_poly.pdbx_strand_id
1 'polypeptide(L)'
;MTAKKIYFASDFHLGAPNYKDSISREKKIVEWLSEIQVDASELYLVGDVFDFWFEWKHAVPKGYVRILGKLAEMCDQGIPIHFFTGNHDLWTFGYLEKEIGLKIHREPVEVNLQNKLFYIGHGDGLGIGDAKYKVPKKVFTNKTCQWLFSRLHPNFSFGLAN
;
A
#
# COMPACT_ATOMS: atom_id res chain seq x y z
N MET A 1 -30.05 8.92 -6.07
CA MET A 1 -28.85 8.07 -6.00
C MET A 1 -27.65 8.98 -6.20
N THR A 2 -26.72 9.04 -5.26
CA THR A 2 -25.46 9.79 -5.42
C THR A 2 -24.65 9.16 -6.55
N ALA A 3 -24.06 9.97 -7.41
CA ALA A 3 -23.20 9.48 -8.48
C ALA A 3 -21.99 8.75 -7.85
N LYS A 4 -21.75 7.53 -8.29
CA LYS A 4 -20.63 6.73 -7.83
C LYS A 4 -19.31 7.36 -8.30
N LYS A 5 -18.34 7.48 -7.40
CA LYS A 5 -17.05 8.12 -7.62
C LYS A 5 -15.90 7.11 -7.52
N ILE A 6 -14.83 7.38 -8.23
CA ILE A 6 -13.55 6.65 -8.11
C ILE A 6 -12.56 7.55 -7.39
N TYR A 7 -11.95 7.02 -6.34
CA TYR A 7 -11.02 7.77 -5.51
C TYR A 7 -9.59 7.28 -5.69
N PHE A 8 -8.66 8.21 -5.61
CA PHE A 8 -7.22 7.95 -5.69
C PHE A 8 -6.52 8.61 -4.52
N ALA A 9 -5.57 7.90 -3.92
CA ALA A 9 -4.71 8.42 -2.88
C ALA A 9 -3.36 7.69 -2.90
N SER A 10 -2.30 8.34 -2.40
CA SER A 10 -0.95 7.78 -2.31
C SER A 10 -0.18 8.41 -1.15
N ASP A 11 1.01 7.88 -0.88
CA ASP A 11 2.04 8.52 -0.04
C ASP A 11 1.55 8.83 1.40
N PHE A 12 0.85 7.90 2.00
CA PHE A 12 0.42 8.04 3.39
C PHE A 12 1.59 7.89 4.38
N HIS A 13 2.60 7.11 4.04
CA HIS A 13 3.79 6.84 4.86
C HIS A 13 3.44 6.57 6.33
N LEU A 14 2.49 5.67 6.55
CA LEU A 14 2.13 5.26 7.91
C LEU A 14 3.30 4.52 8.55
N GLY A 15 3.69 4.96 9.74
CA GLY A 15 4.90 4.53 10.44
C GLY A 15 5.89 5.66 10.66
N ALA A 16 6.04 6.58 9.70
CA ALA A 16 6.93 7.74 9.78
C ALA A 16 6.24 9.01 10.30
N PRO A 17 7.01 10.00 10.79
CA PRO A 17 8.38 9.87 11.26
C PRO A 17 8.47 9.19 12.63
N ASN A 18 7.35 9.05 13.32
CA ASN A 18 7.24 8.40 14.62
C ASN A 18 5.81 7.91 14.87
N TYR A 19 5.64 7.08 15.90
CA TYR A 19 4.35 6.47 16.22
C TYR A 19 3.22 7.46 16.47
N LYS A 20 3.48 8.55 17.20
CA LYS A 20 2.44 9.55 17.57
C LYS A 20 1.89 10.26 16.33
N ASP A 21 2.77 10.71 15.45
CA ASP A 21 2.37 11.41 14.23
C ASP A 21 1.71 10.46 13.24
N SER A 22 2.24 9.23 13.13
CA SER A 22 1.66 8.17 12.32
C SER A 22 0.23 7.85 12.73
N ILE A 23 -0.03 7.65 14.03
CA ILE A 23 -1.39 7.34 14.52
C ILE A 23 -2.37 8.51 14.31
N SER A 24 -1.89 9.74 14.44
CA SER A 24 -2.71 10.93 14.15
C SER A 24 -3.10 10.98 12.67
N ARG A 25 -2.15 10.67 11.79
CA ARG A 25 -2.38 10.57 10.33
C ARG A 25 -3.32 9.42 9.99
N GLU A 26 -3.10 8.24 10.56
CA GLU A 26 -3.96 7.07 10.38
C GLU A 26 -5.43 7.39 10.69
N LYS A 27 -5.70 8.07 11.81
CA LYS A 27 -7.05 8.47 12.18
C LYS A 27 -7.70 9.37 11.14
N LYS A 28 -6.99 10.37 10.64
CA LYS A 28 -7.49 11.28 9.58
C LYS A 28 -7.79 10.54 8.28
N ILE A 29 -6.94 9.57 7.92
CA ILE A 29 -7.14 8.73 6.73
C ILE A 29 -8.39 7.87 6.91
N VAL A 30 -8.60 7.29 8.09
CA VAL A 30 -9.78 6.48 8.40
C VAL A 30 -11.06 7.33 8.39
N GLU A 31 -11.01 8.56 8.88
CA GLU A 31 -12.12 9.53 8.77
C GLU A 31 -12.44 9.79 7.29
N TRP A 32 -11.43 10.12 6.48
CA TRP A 32 -11.59 10.31 5.04
C TRP A 32 -12.14 9.06 4.34
N LEU A 33 -11.63 7.86 4.64
CA LEU A 33 -12.15 6.60 4.10
C LEU A 33 -13.62 6.39 4.45
N SER A 34 -14.05 6.80 5.66
CA SER A 34 -15.44 6.72 6.09
C SER A 34 -16.34 7.69 5.34
N GLU A 35 -15.83 8.88 5.00
CA GLU A 35 -16.56 9.85 4.18
C GLU A 35 -16.76 9.36 2.76
N ILE A 36 -15.69 8.86 2.11
CA ILE A 36 -15.77 8.41 0.71
C ILE A 36 -16.52 7.10 0.54
N GLN A 37 -16.58 6.25 1.55
CA GLN A 37 -17.28 4.95 1.52
C GLN A 37 -18.74 5.07 1.07
N VAL A 38 -19.38 6.20 1.35
CA VAL A 38 -20.80 6.44 1.03
C VAL A 38 -21.07 6.44 -0.49
N ASP A 39 -20.13 6.93 -1.28
CA ASP A 39 -20.29 7.10 -2.73
C ASP A 39 -19.14 6.51 -3.57
N ALA A 40 -18.17 5.86 -2.95
CA ALA A 40 -17.10 5.19 -3.67
C ALA A 40 -17.63 4.03 -4.51
N SER A 41 -17.24 3.99 -5.79
CA SER A 41 -17.35 2.80 -6.63
C SER A 41 -16.07 1.97 -6.60
N GLU A 42 -14.93 2.63 -6.51
CA GLU A 42 -13.61 2.02 -6.44
C GLU A 42 -12.66 2.96 -5.70
N LEU A 43 -11.64 2.39 -5.06
CA LEU A 43 -10.55 3.12 -4.42
C LEU A 43 -9.21 2.61 -4.98
N TYR A 44 -8.34 3.54 -5.38
CA TYR A 44 -6.98 3.29 -5.82
C TYR A 44 -6.00 3.88 -4.81
N LEU A 45 -5.29 3.01 -4.09
CA LEU A 45 -4.16 3.36 -3.23
C LEU A 45 -2.88 3.19 -4.05
N VAL A 46 -2.26 4.30 -4.44
CA VAL A 46 -1.22 4.30 -5.46
C VAL A 46 0.18 4.37 -4.84
N GLY A 47 0.48 3.40 -3.98
CA GLY A 47 1.79 3.18 -3.37
C GLY A 47 2.07 3.99 -2.10
N ASP A 48 3.06 3.54 -1.36
CA ASP A 48 3.59 4.16 -0.14
C ASP A 48 2.52 4.46 0.93
N VAL A 49 1.57 3.53 1.08
CA VAL A 49 0.59 3.57 2.17
C VAL A 49 1.30 3.39 3.52
N PHE A 50 2.26 2.48 3.57
CA PHE A 50 3.09 2.21 4.74
C PHE A 50 4.52 2.67 4.47
N ASP A 51 5.16 3.26 5.48
CA ASP A 51 6.57 3.66 5.40
C ASP A 51 7.53 2.45 5.38
N PHE A 52 7.08 1.35 5.97
CA PHE A 52 7.69 0.04 5.85
C PHE A 52 6.64 -1.05 5.95
N TRP A 53 6.63 -1.98 4.98
CA TRP A 53 5.77 -3.16 5.00
C TRP A 53 6.54 -4.40 4.56
N PHE A 54 6.46 -5.47 5.35
CA PHE A 54 6.98 -6.79 5.01
C PHE A 54 6.08 -7.88 5.59
N GLU A 55 5.67 -8.82 4.77
CA GLU A 55 4.87 -9.97 5.20
C GLU A 55 5.78 -11.18 5.45
N TRP A 56 6.08 -11.47 6.72
CA TRP A 56 6.69 -12.75 7.11
C TRP A 56 5.66 -13.87 7.01
N LYS A 57 6.12 -15.13 7.03
CA LYS A 57 5.22 -16.29 6.93
C LYS A 57 4.11 -16.31 7.99
N HIS A 58 4.39 -15.85 9.20
CA HIS A 58 3.48 -15.88 10.34
C HIS A 58 3.41 -14.55 11.11
N ALA A 59 3.87 -13.46 10.51
CA ALA A 59 3.84 -12.15 11.15
C ALA A 59 3.80 -11.03 10.10
N VAL A 60 3.15 -9.94 10.47
CA VAL A 60 3.16 -8.67 9.74
C VAL A 60 3.57 -7.53 10.68
N PRO A 61 3.93 -6.35 10.18
CA PRO A 61 4.18 -5.19 11.01
C PRO A 61 3.02 -4.91 11.96
N LYS A 62 3.32 -4.71 13.23
CA LYS A 62 2.31 -4.33 14.22
C LYS A 62 1.88 -2.88 14.06
N GLY A 63 0.64 -2.58 14.40
CA GLY A 63 0.02 -1.28 14.21
C GLY A 63 -0.96 -1.32 13.04
N TYR A 64 -1.32 -0.14 12.56
CA TYR A 64 -2.19 0.04 11.38
C TYR A 64 -3.57 -0.61 11.49
N VAL A 65 -3.99 -0.98 12.71
CA VAL A 65 -5.22 -1.74 12.96
C VAL A 65 -6.46 -1.00 12.45
N ARG A 66 -6.47 0.33 12.55
CA ARG A 66 -7.61 1.14 12.14
C ARG A 66 -7.76 1.18 10.63
N ILE A 67 -6.67 1.46 9.93
CA ILE A 67 -6.72 1.52 8.46
C ILE A 67 -6.96 0.15 7.86
N LEU A 68 -6.28 -0.90 8.35
CA LEU A 68 -6.49 -2.27 7.88
C LEU A 68 -7.93 -2.70 8.11
N GLY A 69 -8.49 -2.46 9.30
CA GLY A 69 -9.89 -2.77 9.61
C GLY A 69 -10.86 -1.97 8.74
N LYS A 70 -10.57 -0.70 8.45
CA LYS A 70 -11.42 0.12 7.59
C LYS A 70 -11.39 -0.33 6.13
N LEU A 71 -10.22 -0.69 5.62
CA LEU A 71 -10.08 -1.22 4.27
C LEU A 71 -10.80 -2.58 4.13
N ALA A 72 -10.67 -3.45 5.13
CA ALA A 72 -11.41 -4.72 5.17
C ALA A 72 -12.93 -4.49 5.16
N GLU A 73 -13.43 -3.61 6.03
CA GLU A 73 -14.85 -3.23 6.06
C GLU A 73 -15.36 -2.75 4.68
N MET A 74 -14.58 -1.89 4.00
CA MET A 74 -14.95 -1.40 2.67
C MET A 74 -14.94 -2.53 1.62
N CYS A 75 -13.97 -3.44 1.67
CA CYS A 75 -13.92 -4.62 0.81
C CYS A 75 -15.13 -5.55 1.06
N ASP A 76 -15.48 -5.80 2.33
CA ASP A 76 -16.65 -6.61 2.71
C ASP A 76 -17.98 -6.01 2.23
N GLN A 77 -18.03 -4.69 2.09
CA GLN A 77 -19.18 -3.98 1.50
C GLN A 77 -19.17 -4.00 -0.03
N GLY A 78 -18.20 -4.66 -0.65
CA GLY A 78 -18.09 -4.82 -2.09
C GLY A 78 -17.46 -3.64 -2.82
N ILE A 79 -16.75 -2.74 -2.13
CA ILE A 79 -15.99 -1.67 -2.77
C ILE A 79 -14.62 -2.23 -3.18
N PRO A 80 -14.32 -2.33 -4.49
CA PRO A 80 -13.00 -2.78 -4.93
C PRO A 80 -11.92 -1.78 -4.51
N ILE A 81 -10.88 -2.30 -3.82
CA ILE A 81 -9.73 -1.48 -3.44
C ILE A 81 -8.50 -2.02 -4.16
N HIS A 82 -7.92 -1.19 -5.01
CA HIS A 82 -6.71 -1.46 -5.77
C HIS A 82 -5.52 -0.87 -5.01
N PHE A 83 -4.57 -1.73 -4.62
CA PHE A 83 -3.37 -1.34 -3.91
C PHE A 83 -2.16 -1.53 -4.83
N PHE A 84 -1.54 -0.44 -5.22
CA PHE A 84 -0.28 -0.45 -5.95
C PHE A 84 0.86 -0.44 -4.94
N THR A 85 1.83 -1.30 -5.13
CA THR A 85 3.03 -1.25 -4.29
C THR A 85 3.89 -0.06 -4.68
N GLY A 86 4.29 0.71 -3.66
CA GLY A 86 5.35 1.71 -3.80
C GLY A 86 6.71 1.12 -3.44
N ASN A 87 7.69 1.98 -3.22
CA ASN A 87 9.01 1.55 -2.82
C ASN A 87 9.13 1.21 -1.32
N HIS A 88 8.26 1.74 -0.48
CA HIS A 88 8.22 1.51 0.95
C HIS A 88 7.40 0.27 1.35
N ASP A 89 6.40 -0.09 0.56
CA ASP A 89 5.50 -1.21 0.83
C ASP A 89 5.50 -2.29 -0.28
N LEU A 90 6.67 -2.50 -0.87
CA LEU A 90 6.91 -3.43 -1.97
C LEU A 90 6.72 -4.91 -1.58
N TRP A 91 6.88 -5.27 -0.30
CA TRP A 91 7.00 -6.66 0.16
C TRP A 91 5.68 -7.23 0.68
N THR A 92 4.68 -7.26 -0.21
CA THR A 92 3.38 -7.89 -0.01
C THR A 92 3.39 -9.30 -0.58
N PHE A 93 3.05 -10.32 0.22
CA PHE A 93 3.11 -11.73 -0.17
C PHE A 93 1.79 -12.49 0.04
N GLY A 94 0.69 -11.78 0.18
CA GLY A 94 -0.65 -12.34 0.20
C GLY A 94 -1.48 -12.09 1.45
N TYR A 95 -0.93 -11.44 2.48
CA TYR A 95 -1.70 -11.06 3.67
C TYR A 95 -2.76 -9.99 3.32
N LEU A 96 -2.35 -8.89 2.69
CA LEU A 96 -3.28 -7.82 2.31
C LEU A 96 -4.36 -8.30 1.33
N GLU A 97 -4.02 -9.25 0.46
CA GLU A 97 -4.97 -9.85 -0.49
C GLU A 97 -5.97 -10.76 0.22
N LYS A 98 -5.52 -11.65 1.11
CA LYS A 98 -6.34 -12.71 1.70
C LYS A 98 -7.11 -12.26 2.93
N GLU A 99 -6.48 -11.45 3.81
CA GLU A 99 -7.07 -11.04 5.08
C GLU A 99 -7.86 -9.73 4.96
N ILE A 100 -7.45 -8.84 4.06
CA ILE A 100 -8.10 -7.52 3.89
C ILE A 100 -8.98 -7.48 2.66
N GLY A 101 -8.69 -8.28 1.63
CA GLY A 101 -9.45 -8.30 0.37
C GLY A 101 -8.95 -7.33 -0.70
N LEU A 102 -7.72 -6.79 -0.56
CA LEU A 102 -7.17 -5.83 -1.51
C LEU A 102 -6.77 -6.51 -2.83
N LYS A 103 -6.87 -5.77 -3.92
CA LYS A 103 -6.32 -6.16 -5.23
C LYS A 103 -4.92 -5.56 -5.39
N ILE A 104 -3.88 -6.38 -5.25
CA ILE A 104 -2.49 -5.91 -5.30
C ILE A 104 -1.99 -5.80 -6.73
N HIS A 105 -1.43 -4.64 -7.07
CA HIS A 105 -0.75 -4.36 -8.33
C HIS A 105 0.72 -4.05 -8.07
N ARG A 106 1.62 -4.88 -8.62
CA ARG A 106 3.08 -4.74 -8.49
C ARG A 106 3.72 -4.01 -9.67
N GLU A 107 2.93 -3.82 -10.72
CA GLU A 107 3.32 -3.10 -11.94
C GLU A 107 2.21 -2.10 -12.28
N PRO A 108 2.53 -1.03 -13.01
CA PRO A 108 1.53 -0.12 -13.53
C PRO A 108 0.51 -0.85 -14.43
N VAL A 109 -0.74 -0.39 -14.41
CA VAL A 109 -1.81 -0.95 -15.22
C VAL A 109 -2.48 0.11 -16.08
N GLU A 110 -2.93 -0.30 -17.26
CA GLU A 110 -3.88 0.48 -18.06
C GLU A 110 -5.30 0.04 -17.72
N VAL A 111 -6.16 0.99 -17.43
CA VAL A 111 -7.56 0.73 -17.08
C VAL A 111 -8.47 1.79 -17.67
N ASN A 112 -9.62 1.35 -18.17
CA ASN A 112 -10.65 2.28 -18.65
C ASN A 112 -11.62 2.59 -17.50
N LEU A 113 -11.61 3.83 -17.04
CA LEU A 113 -12.49 4.31 -15.98
C LEU A 113 -13.37 5.42 -16.53
N GLN A 114 -14.69 5.24 -16.45
CA GLN A 114 -15.67 6.21 -16.92
C GLN A 114 -15.42 6.69 -18.38
N ASN A 115 -15.11 5.73 -19.27
CA ASN A 115 -14.78 5.97 -20.70
C ASN A 115 -13.50 6.79 -20.95
N LYS A 116 -12.60 6.83 -19.96
CA LYS A 116 -11.26 7.44 -20.09
C LYS A 116 -10.21 6.38 -19.80
N LEU A 117 -9.16 6.35 -20.61
CA LEU A 117 -8.01 5.48 -20.39
C LEU A 117 -7.07 6.12 -19.38
N PHE A 118 -6.76 5.36 -18.34
CA PHE A 118 -5.79 5.74 -17.28
C PHE A 118 -4.61 4.78 -17.31
N TYR A 119 -3.42 5.30 -17.11
CA TYR A 119 -2.23 4.53 -16.78
C TYR A 119 -1.88 4.83 -15.32
N ILE A 120 -2.04 3.82 -14.46
CA ILE A 120 -1.95 3.98 -13.01
C ILE A 120 -0.78 3.18 -12.48
N GLY A 121 0.07 3.81 -11.71
CA GLY A 121 1.21 3.21 -11.02
C GLY A 121 1.86 4.23 -10.10
N HIS A 122 2.65 3.78 -9.13
CA HIS A 122 3.30 4.66 -8.15
C HIS A 122 4.31 5.62 -8.79
N GLY A 123 4.95 5.21 -9.90
CA GLY A 123 5.82 6.10 -10.67
C GLY A 123 7.28 6.11 -10.22
N ASP A 124 7.65 5.32 -9.24
CA ASP A 124 9.03 5.17 -8.79
C ASP A 124 9.92 4.59 -9.91
N GLY A 125 11.04 5.27 -10.18
CA GLY A 125 11.99 4.87 -11.22
C GLY A 125 11.62 5.25 -12.65
N LEU A 126 10.59 6.08 -12.87
CA LEU A 126 10.23 6.63 -14.19
C LEU A 126 10.95 7.95 -14.51
N GLY A 127 11.59 8.59 -13.56
CA GLY A 127 12.28 9.88 -13.72
C GLY A 127 13.60 9.78 -14.48
N ILE A 128 13.94 10.89 -15.17
CA ILE A 128 15.27 11.08 -15.75
C ILE A 128 16.25 11.31 -14.58
N GLY A 129 17.16 10.35 -14.33
CA GLY A 129 18.11 10.39 -13.21
C GLY A 129 17.94 9.30 -12.16
N ASP A 130 16.88 8.51 -12.20
CA ASP A 130 16.58 7.42 -11.27
C ASP A 130 17.49 6.18 -11.39
N ALA A 131 18.59 6.30 -12.16
CA ALA A 131 19.55 5.21 -12.33
C ALA A 131 20.11 4.70 -10.97
N LYS A 132 20.31 5.62 -10.01
CA LYS A 132 20.78 5.29 -8.66
C LYS A 132 19.72 4.53 -7.85
N TYR A 133 18.44 4.75 -8.12
CA TYR A 133 17.33 4.05 -7.48
C TYR A 133 17.08 2.65 -8.07
N LYS A 134 17.39 2.45 -9.34
CA LYS A 134 17.17 1.15 -10.02
C LYS A 134 17.99 0.00 -9.43
N VAL A 135 19.16 0.30 -8.85
CA VAL A 135 20.01 -0.73 -8.21
C VAL A 135 19.40 -1.22 -6.89
N PRO A 136 19.06 -0.36 -5.92
CA PRO A 136 18.30 -0.79 -4.73
C PRO A 136 16.99 -1.50 -5.07
N LYS A 137 16.22 -1.00 -6.04
CA LYS A 137 14.97 -1.65 -6.46
C LYS A 137 15.20 -3.09 -6.93
N LYS A 138 16.27 -3.35 -7.71
CA LYS A 138 16.63 -4.72 -8.15
C LYS A 138 16.97 -5.63 -6.96
N VAL A 139 17.62 -5.12 -5.92
CA VAL A 139 17.93 -5.88 -4.70
C VAL A 139 16.64 -6.19 -3.94
N PHE A 140 15.76 -5.21 -3.75
CA PHE A 140 14.51 -5.37 -3.02
C PHE A 140 13.47 -6.24 -3.75
N THR A 141 13.50 -6.28 -5.08
CA THR A 141 12.65 -7.16 -5.88
C THR A 141 13.23 -8.56 -6.08
N ASN A 142 14.51 -8.79 -5.71
CA ASN A 142 15.15 -10.09 -5.86
C ASN A 142 14.60 -11.10 -4.84
N LYS A 143 14.06 -12.21 -5.32
CA LYS A 143 13.44 -13.26 -4.48
C LYS A 143 14.41 -13.87 -3.46
N THR A 144 15.70 -13.99 -3.79
CA THR A 144 16.72 -14.50 -2.86
C THR A 144 16.97 -13.50 -1.72
N CYS A 145 17.07 -12.21 -2.05
CA CYS A 145 17.23 -11.16 -1.04
C CYS A 145 15.99 -11.09 -0.13
N GLN A 146 14.80 -11.19 -0.67
CA GLN A 146 13.54 -11.25 0.07
C GLN A 146 13.50 -12.47 0.99
N TRP A 147 13.92 -13.63 0.50
CA TRP A 147 14.01 -14.85 1.30
C TRP A 147 15.01 -14.72 2.44
N LEU A 148 16.20 -14.19 2.19
CA LEU A 148 17.20 -13.93 3.23
C LEU A 148 16.66 -12.95 4.28
N PHE A 149 16.05 -11.85 3.85
CA PHE A 149 15.44 -10.87 4.75
C PHE A 149 14.33 -11.49 5.61
N SER A 150 13.54 -12.40 5.04
CA SER A 150 12.46 -13.10 5.77
C SER A 150 12.98 -13.99 6.91
N ARG A 151 14.27 -14.36 6.91
CA ARG A 151 14.92 -15.15 7.96
C ARG A 151 15.46 -14.30 9.11
N LEU A 152 15.53 -12.99 8.94
CA LEU A 152 15.91 -12.09 10.01
C LEU A 152 14.76 -11.96 11.02
N HIS A 153 15.13 -11.83 12.29
CA HIS A 153 14.13 -11.58 13.32
C HIS A 153 13.42 -10.25 13.04
N PRO A 154 12.06 -10.18 13.09
CA PRO A 154 11.31 -8.96 12.74
C PRO A 154 11.83 -7.68 13.43
N ASN A 155 12.16 -7.75 14.72
CA ASN A 155 12.68 -6.59 15.46
C ASN A 155 14.01 -6.07 14.90
N PHE A 156 14.85 -6.96 14.38
CA PHE A 156 16.11 -6.55 13.74
C PHE A 156 15.85 -5.96 12.36
N SER A 157 14.92 -6.54 11.61
CA SER A 157 14.53 -6.07 10.28
C SER A 157 13.96 -4.65 10.32
N PHE A 158 13.15 -4.33 11.33
CA PHE A 158 12.65 -2.97 11.56
C PHE A 158 13.77 -1.97 11.85
N GLY A 159 14.82 -2.38 12.59
CA GLY A 159 15.98 -1.52 12.86
C GLY A 159 16.88 -1.26 11.65
N LEU A 160 16.80 -2.10 10.61
CA LEU A 160 17.51 -1.91 9.34
C LEU A 160 16.73 -1.04 8.35
N ALA A 161 15.41 -0.98 8.50
CA ALA A 161 14.52 -0.26 7.58
C ALA A 161 14.27 1.21 7.99
N ASN A 162 14.56 1.54 9.26
CA ASN A 162 14.50 2.89 9.84
C ASN A 162 15.92 3.46 10.00
#